data_83dc21bdfdf82a28cf010d67b40a0b0e
#
_entry.id   83dc21bdfdf82a28cf010d67b40a0b0e
#
_cell.length_a   1.000
_cell.length_b   1.000
_cell.length_c   1.000
_cell.angle_alpha   90.00
_cell.angle_beta   90.00
_cell.angle_gamma   90.00
#
_symmetry.space_group_name_H-M   'P 1'
#
loop_
_entity.id
_entity.type
_entity.pdbx_description
1 polymer ?
#
loop_
_entity_poly.entity_id
_entity_poly.type
_entity_poly.pdbx_seq_one_letter_code
_entity_poly.pdbx_strand_id
1 'polypeptide(L)'
;MPWPPASTTGRLPHEAASRRHEGRPPLVARRVVITGVGVLAPGGTGAKNFWSLLSEGRTATRGITFFDPSAFRSRVAAEADFDPHLHGLTPQEIRRMDRAAQFAVVTAREALTDSGLDLGGFDPHRTGVTIGSAVGATTGLDDEYRVVSDDGRLDLVDHTYAPQHLYNYFVPSSFSAEVAWAVGAEGPATVVSTGCTSGIDSVGHAVELIREGTADVMIAGATDAPISPITMACFDAIKATTSRNDDPEHASRPFDGTRNGFVLGEGSAVFVLEELDSARRRGAHIYAEIAGYASRCNAFHMTGLRPDGREMAEAITVALDEARMNPESIDYINAHGSGTKQNDRHETAAFKLSLGDHAYRTPVSSIKSMVGHSLGAIGSIEIAASVLAIENQVVPPTANLHTPDPECDLDYVPLTAREHRTDAVLTVGSGFGGFQSAMVLARPDRSVS
;
A
#
# COMPACT_ATOMS: atom_id res chain seq x y z
N MET A 1 10.23 -26.25 -31.71
CA MET A 1 9.18 -27.15 -32.23
C MET A 1 7.88 -26.38 -32.20
N PRO A 2 7.16 -26.20 -33.31
CA PRO A 2 5.89 -25.50 -33.34
C PRO A 2 4.77 -26.37 -32.76
N TRP A 3 3.86 -25.74 -32.05
CA TRP A 3 2.66 -26.33 -31.44
C TRP A 3 1.73 -26.91 -32.51
N PRO A 4 1.10 -28.09 -32.30
CA PRO A 4 0.15 -28.64 -33.25
C PRO A 4 -1.16 -27.85 -33.27
N PRO A 5 -1.89 -27.82 -34.42
CA PRO A 5 -3.14 -27.08 -34.53
C PRO A 5 -4.28 -27.76 -33.76
N ALA A 6 -5.15 -26.94 -33.17
CA ALA A 6 -6.31 -27.36 -32.44
C ALA A 6 -7.30 -28.12 -33.35
N SER A 7 -7.70 -29.34 -32.95
CA SER A 7 -8.77 -30.10 -33.62
C SER A 7 -10.13 -29.50 -33.28
N THR A 8 -10.84 -29.10 -34.34
CA THR A 8 -12.28 -28.78 -34.31
C THR A 8 -13.08 -30.07 -34.20
N THR A 9 -14.05 -30.07 -33.32
CA THR A 9 -15.36 -30.76 -33.27
C THR A 9 -15.65 -31.41 -31.93
N GLY A 10 -16.65 -30.85 -31.26
CA GLY A 10 -17.25 -31.38 -30.05
C GLY A 10 -18.17 -30.34 -29.41
N ARG A 11 -19.34 -30.08 -30.03
CA ARG A 11 -20.42 -29.36 -29.34
C ARG A 11 -20.86 -30.22 -28.15
N LEU A 12 -20.57 -29.70 -26.93
CA LEU A 12 -21.24 -30.20 -25.74
C LEU A 12 -22.69 -29.70 -25.70
N PRO A 13 -23.66 -30.52 -25.26
CA PRO A 13 -25.06 -30.12 -25.22
C PRO A 13 -25.31 -28.99 -24.22
N HIS A 14 -25.90 -27.91 -24.67
CA HIS A 14 -26.44 -26.82 -23.87
C HIS A 14 -27.75 -27.27 -23.22
N GLU A 15 -27.70 -28.14 -22.22
CA GLU A 15 -28.83 -28.42 -21.33
C GLU A 15 -28.28 -28.84 -19.98
N ALA A 16 -28.06 -27.88 -19.10
CA ALA A 16 -28.23 -28.07 -17.65
C ALA A 16 -27.92 -26.77 -16.92
N ALA A 17 -28.90 -26.36 -16.20
CA ALA A 17 -28.81 -25.47 -15.05
C ALA A 17 -29.21 -24.02 -15.21
N SER A 18 -30.44 -23.78 -15.62
CA SER A 18 -31.24 -22.74 -15.01
C SER A 18 -31.78 -23.21 -13.64
N ARG A 19 -30.90 -23.56 -12.71
CA ARG A 19 -31.29 -23.53 -11.30
C ARG A 19 -31.20 -22.06 -10.87
N ARG A 20 -32.32 -21.36 -10.99
CA ARG A 20 -32.54 -20.08 -10.32
C ARG A 20 -32.23 -20.29 -8.84
N HIS A 21 -31.28 -19.55 -8.31
CA HIS A 21 -31.12 -19.34 -6.87
C HIS A 21 -32.34 -18.55 -6.38
N GLU A 22 -33.47 -19.24 -6.23
CA GLU A 22 -34.64 -18.70 -5.55
C GLU A 22 -34.33 -18.71 -4.05
N GLY A 23 -34.30 -17.52 -3.44
CA GLY A 23 -34.54 -17.38 -2.02
C GLY A 23 -33.40 -17.02 -1.07
N ARG A 24 -32.27 -16.44 -1.52
CA ARG A 24 -31.48 -15.65 -0.57
C ARG A 24 -32.05 -14.23 -0.56
N PRO A 25 -32.43 -13.69 0.63
CA PRO A 25 -32.73 -12.27 0.73
C PRO A 25 -31.51 -11.49 0.17
N PRO A 26 -31.71 -10.31 -0.41
CA PRO A 26 -30.59 -9.50 -0.85
C PRO A 26 -29.67 -9.36 0.34
N LEU A 27 -28.40 -9.83 0.19
CA LEU A 27 -27.38 -9.62 1.22
C LEU A 27 -27.34 -8.11 1.45
N VAL A 28 -27.77 -7.66 2.63
CA VAL A 28 -27.45 -6.28 3.06
C VAL A 28 -25.95 -6.19 2.95
N ALA A 29 -25.48 -5.30 2.09
CA ALA A 29 -24.06 -5.18 1.83
C ALA A 29 -23.37 -4.89 3.17
N ARG A 30 -22.51 -5.80 3.64
CA ARG A 30 -21.75 -5.65 4.88
C ARG A 30 -20.87 -4.41 4.76
N ARG A 31 -20.94 -3.54 5.73
CA ARG A 31 -20.05 -2.38 5.85
C ARG A 31 -18.78 -2.83 6.56
N VAL A 32 -17.63 -2.41 6.04
CA VAL A 32 -16.32 -2.86 6.54
C VAL A 32 -15.59 -1.68 7.17
N VAL A 33 -15.07 -1.88 8.37
CA VAL A 33 -14.40 -0.86 9.15
C VAL A 33 -13.00 -1.28 9.57
N ILE A 34 -12.13 -0.30 9.76
CA ILE A 34 -10.79 -0.45 10.32
C ILE A 34 -10.90 -0.26 11.83
N THR A 35 -10.54 -1.29 12.60
CA THR A 35 -10.59 -1.28 14.06
C THR A 35 -9.22 -1.37 14.72
N GLY A 36 -8.17 -1.69 13.94
CA GLY A 36 -6.80 -1.70 14.43
C GLY A 36 -5.82 -1.29 13.35
N VAL A 37 -4.78 -0.58 13.74
CA VAL A 37 -3.73 -0.04 12.88
C VAL A 37 -2.36 -0.42 13.45
N GLY A 38 -1.54 -1.07 12.61
CA GLY A 38 -0.12 -1.25 12.86
C GLY A 38 0.67 -0.61 11.73
N VAL A 39 1.69 0.18 12.03
CA VAL A 39 2.48 0.87 11.03
C VAL A 39 3.96 0.95 11.40
N LEU A 40 4.80 0.62 10.44
CA LEU A 40 6.25 0.76 10.49
C LEU A 40 6.69 1.48 9.22
N ALA A 41 7.23 2.68 9.38
CA ALA A 41 7.68 3.51 8.29
C ALA A 41 8.98 4.24 8.69
N PRO A 42 9.75 4.76 7.73
CA PRO A 42 10.92 5.58 8.04
C PRO A 42 10.57 6.73 8.98
N GLY A 43 11.37 6.89 10.02
CA GLY A 43 11.21 7.95 11.04
C GLY A 43 10.04 7.73 12.02
N GLY A 44 9.28 6.62 11.92
CA GLY A 44 8.22 6.34 12.88
C GLY A 44 7.75 4.89 12.87
N THR A 45 7.92 4.20 14.00
CA THR A 45 7.31 2.88 14.26
C THR A 45 6.17 3.06 15.25
N GLY A 46 5.02 2.47 14.94
CA GLY A 46 3.77 2.64 15.69
C GLY A 46 2.98 3.88 15.27
N ALA A 47 1.65 3.77 15.30
CA ALA A 47 0.73 4.81 14.81
C ALA A 47 1.00 6.18 15.42
N LYS A 48 1.35 6.26 16.72
CA LYS A 48 1.64 7.52 17.41
C LYS A 48 2.89 8.22 16.88
N ASN A 49 4.01 7.49 16.73
CA ASN A 49 5.27 8.07 16.26
C ASN A 49 5.17 8.43 14.78
N PHE A 50 4.52 7.58 13.99
CA PHE A 50 4.24 7.84 12.58
C PHE A 50 3.41 9.12 12.41
N TRP A 51 2.34 9.29 13.20
CA TRP A 51 1.54 10.51 13.15
C TRP A 51 2.30 11.75 13.56
N SER A 52 3.13 11.68 14.61
CA SER A 52 3.98 12.80 15.02
C SER A 52 4.92 13.25 13.89
N LEU A 53 5.56 12.31 13.19
CA LEU A 53 6.39 12.63 12.02
C LEU A 53 5.58 13.35 10.93
N LEU A 54 4.40 12.83 10.61
CA LEU A 54 3.56 13.39 9.54
C LEU A 54 3.02 14.78 9.90
N SER A 55 2.48 14.95 11.09
CA SER A 55 1.86 16.22 11.53
C SER A 55 2.90 17.34 11.75
N GLU A 56 4.14 16.97 12.08
CA GLU A 56 5.26 17.92 12.21
C GLU A 56 5.94 18.24 10.86
N GLY A 57 5.60 17.52 9.79
CA GLY A 57 6.22 17.68 8.47
C GLY A 57 7.69 17.28 8.42
N ARG A 58 8.13 16.38 9.33
CA ARG A 58 9.51 15.91 9.38
C ARG A 58 9.80 14.90 8.28
N THR A 59 10.99 15.00 7.69
CA THR A 59 11.43 14.07 6.65
C THR A 59 12.36 13.00 7.23
N ALA A 60 12.22 11.77 6.74
CA ALA A 60 13.04 10.63 7.13
C ALA A 60 13.93 10.11 5.98
N THR A 61 14.06 10.91 4.91
CA THR A 61 14.94 10.59 3.78
C THR A 61 16.38 10.95 4.14
N ARG A 62 17.32 10.06 3.79
CA ARG A 62 18.75 10.20 4.14
C ARG A 62 19.63 9.53 3.08
N GLY A 63 20.95 9.69 3.18
CA GLY A 63 21.89 8.89 2.40
C GLY A 63 21.74 7.41 2.72
N ILE A 64 21.82 6.54 1.71
CA ILE A 64 21.73 5.07 1.90
C ILE A 64 22.86 4.59 2.80
N THR A 65 22.52 3.79 3.82
CA THR A 65 23.47 3.20 4.78
C THR A 65 23.58 1.68 4.68
N PHE A 66 22.63 0.99 4.04
CA PHE A 66 22.60 -0.47 3.98
C PHE A 66 23.68 -1.08 3.07
N PHE A 67 24.17 -0.31 2.10
CA PHE A 67 25.25 -0.72 1.19
C PHE A 67 25.99 0.51 0.66
N ASP A 68 27.12 0.32 -0.05
CA ASP A 68 27.82 1.41 -0.72
C ASP A 68 27.06 1.87 -1.97
N PRO A 69 26.41 3.06 -1.96
CA PRO A 69 25.63 3.55 -3.10
C PRO A 69 26.46 4.34 -4.12
N SER A 70 27.78 4.41 -4.00
CA SER A 70 28.65 5.29 -4.80
C SER A 70 28.54 5.07 -6.31
N ALA A 71 28.23 3.84 -6.73
CA ALA A 71 28.07 3.46 -8.14
C ALA A 71 26.70 3.83 -8.72
N PHE A 72 25.73 4.24 -7.91
CA PHE A 72 24.36 4.51 -8.34
C PHE A 72 24.11 6.00 -8.60
N ARG A 73 23.18 6.29 -9.51
CA ARG A 73 22.71 7.64 -9.78
C ARG A 73 21.99 8.25 -8.60
N SER A 74 21.12 7.47 -7.96
CA SER A 74 20.44 7.82 -6.72
C SER A 74 21.18 7.19 -5.52
N ARG A 75 21.50 8.00 -4.53
CA ARG A 75 22.22 7.59 -3.32
C ARG A 75 21.45 7.93 -2.04
N VAL A 76 20.14 8.17 -2.17
CA VAL A 76 19.24 8.54 -1.10
C VAL A 76 18.11 7.53 -0.99
N ALA A 77 17.69 7.26 0.24
CA ALA A 77 16.55 6.42 0.57
C ALA A 77 15.89 6.87 1.88
N ALA A 78 14.71 6.33 2.15
CA ALA A 78 14.03 6.44 3.43
C ALA A 78 14.09 5.06 4.10
N GLU A 79 15.12 4.85 4.91
CA GLU A 79 15.36 3.60 5.64
C GLU A 79 14.62 3.62 6.97
N ALA A 80 13.94 2.53 7.32
CA ALA A 80 13.29 2.36 8.61
C ALA A 80 14.31 1.95 9.68
N ASP A 81 14.30 2.63 10.82
CA ASP A 81 15.09 2.26 11.98
C ASP A 81 14.39 1.09 12.69
N PHE A 82 14.81 -0.13 12.35
CA PHE A 82 14.17 -1.35 12.79
C PHE A 82 15.18 -2.37 13.34
N ASP A 83 15.01 -2.70 14.62
CA ASP A 83 15.66 -3.83 15.27
C ASP A 83 14.61 -4.90 15.59
N PRO A 84 14.63 -6.07 14.95
CA PRO A 84 13.63 -7.11 15.16
C PRO A 84 13.53 -7.60 16.60
N HIS A 85 14.62 -7.55 17.37
CA HIS A 85 14.63 -7.95 18.78
C HIS A 85 13.82 -6.97 19.64
N LEU A 86 13.88 -5.68 19.35
CA LEU A 86 13.13 -4.66 20.08
C LEU A 86 11.62 -4.70 19.76
N HIS A 87 11.25 -5.33 18.65
CA HIS A 87 9.86 -5.50 18.22
C HIS A 87 9.28 -6.89 18.55
N GLY A 88 9.93 -7.64 19.47
CA GLY A 88 9.40 -8.88 20.03
C GLY A 88 9.45 -10.09 19.10
N LEU A 89 10.25 -10.03 18.03
CA LEU A 89 10.51 -11.19 17.19
C LEU A 89 11.49 -12.16 17.89
N THR A 90 11.13 -13.44 17.87
CA THR A 90 12.02 -14.49 18.41
C THR A 90 13.21 -14.71 17.47
N PRO A 91 14.36 -15.23 17.99
CA PRO A 91 15.49 -15.58 17.14
C PRO A 91 15.16 -16.57 16.01
N GLN A 92 14.14 -17.40 16.20
CA GLN A 92 13.67 -18.34 15.18
C GLN A 92 12.91 -17.61 14.06
N GLU A 93 12.04 -16.68 14.40
CA GLU A 93 11.31 -15.85 13.44
C GLU A 93 12.26 -14.96 12.63
N ILE A 94 13.25 -14.34 13.30
CA ILE A 94 14.26 -13.49 12.64
C ILE A 94 15.04 -14.28 11.59
N ARG A 95 15.45 -15.52 11.89
CA ARG A 95 16.18 -16.35 10.93
C ARG A 95 15.34 -16.87 9.78
N ARG A 96 14.02 -17.02 9.98
CA ARG A 96 13.11 -17.60 8.99
C ARG A 96 12.57 -16.58 8.00
N MET A 97 12.39 -15.35 8.45
CA MET A 97 11.75 -14.29 7.71
C MET A 97 12.78 -13.29 7.15
N ASP A 98 12.57 -12.86 5.91
CA ASP A 98 13.27 -11.67 5.41
C ASP A 98 12.74 -10.39 6.09
N ARG A 99 13.41 -9.26 5.84
CA ARG A 99 13.07 -7.98 6.47
C ARG A 99 11.63 -7.55 6.21
N ALA A 100 11.09 -7.73 4.99
CA ALA A 100 9.72 -7.34 4.66
C ALA A 100 8.69 -8.22 5.40
N ALA A 101 8.93 -9.53 5.53
CA ALA A 101 8.08 -10.43 6.31
C ALA A 101 8.11 -10.08 7.81
N GLN A 102 9.29 -9.70 8.35
CA GLN A 102 9.41 -9.23 9.72
C GLN A 102 8.56 -7.96 9.96
N PHE A 103 8.59 -7.00 9.05
CA PHE A 103 7.74 -5.81 9.10
C PHE A 103 6.24 -6.19 9.14
N ALA A 104 5.81 -7.08 8.22
CA ALA A 104 4.41 -7.50 8.15
C ALA A 104 3.91 -8.15 9.44
N VAL A 105 4.72 -9.05 10.03
CA VAL A 105 4.37 -9.73 11.29
C VAL A 105 4.31 -8.75 12.46
N VAL A 106 5.26 -7.84 12.56
CA VAL A 106 5.29 -6.82 13.63
C VAL A 106 4.08 -5.90 13.52
N THR A 107 3.78 -5.38 12.35
CA THR A 107 2.63 -4.48 12.14
C THR A 107 1.30 -5.21 12.29
N ALA A 108 1.20 -6.49 11.92
CA ALA A 108 -0.01 -7.29 12.18
C ALA A 108 -0.26 -7.50 13.68
N ARG A 109 0.78 -7.79 14.46
CA ARG A 109 0.68 -7.91 15.93
C ARG A 109 0.30 -6.57 16.58
N GLU A 110 0.86 -5.47 16.09
CA GLU A 110 0.50 -4.13 16.54
C GLU A 110 -0.98 -3.85 16.25
N ALA A 111 -1.45 -4.07 15.01
CA ALA A 111 -2.84 -3.86 14.63
C ALA A 111 -3.83 -4.68 15.47
N LEU A 112 -3.49 -5.95 15.77
CA LEU A 112 -4.30 -6.78 16.67
C LEU A 112 -4.35 -6.22 18.09
N THR A 113 -3.21 -5.81 18.62
CA THR A 113 -3.12 -5.21 19.95
C THR A 113 -3.95 -3.92 20.02
N ASP A 114 -3.83 -3.07 19.02
CA ASP A 114 -4.54 -1.81 18.90
C ASP A 114 -6.05 -2.00 18.79
N SER A 115 -6.51 -3.00 18.03
CA SER A 115 -7.93 -3.31 17.86
C SER A 115 -8.60 -3.84 19.12
N GLY A 116 -7.82 -4.32 20.08
CA GLY A 116 -8.35 -5.04 21.24
C GLY A 116 -9.15 -6.31 20.89
N LEU A 117 -8.96 -6.85 19.66
CA LEU A 117 -9.68 -8.03 19.19
C LEU A 117 -9.06 -9.30 19.78
N ASP A 118 -9.89 -10.08 20.48
CA ASP A 118 -9.54 -11.44 20.86
C ASP A 118 -9.95 -12.43 19.76
N LEU A 119 -8.97 -12.86 18.97
CA LEU A 119 -9.21 -13.84 17.90
C LEU A 119 -9.70 -15.20 18.42
N GLY A 120 -9.46 -15.54 19.71
CA GLY A 120 -10.01 -16.75 20.31
C GLY A 120 -11.55 -16.77 20.36
N GLY A 121 -12.20 -15.63 20.22
CA GLY A 121 -13.66 -15.50 20.12
C GLY A 121 -14.23 -15.62 18.69
N PHE A 122 -13.37 -15.79 17.67
CA PHE A 122 -13.75 -15.89 16.25
C PHE A 122 -13.42 -17.27 15.69
N ASP A 123 -14.16 -17.66 14.66
CA ASP A 123 -13.84 -18.87 13.90
C ASP A 123 -12.53 -18.63 13.10
N PRO A 124 -11.45 -19.40 13.35
CA PRO A 124 -10.18 -19.21 12.66
C PRO A 124 -10.30 -19.41 11.13
N HIS A 125 -11.24 -20.27 10.68
CA HIS A 125 -11.52 -20.45 9.25
C HIS A 125 -12.21 -19.25 8.59
N ARG A 126 -12.73 -18.32 9.38
CA ARG A 126 -13.36 -17.08 8.93
C ARG A 126 -12.52 -15.84 9.25
N THR A 127 -11.30 -16.07 9.74
CA THR A 127 -10.28 -15.04 9.93
C THR A 127 -9.23 -15.20 8.83
N GLY A 128 -9.12 -14.23 7.94
CA GLY A 128 -8.23 -14.30 6.78
C GLY A 128 -7.10 -13.28 6.81
N VAL A 129 -6.18 -13.42 5.86
CA VAL A 129 -4.99 -12.55 5.70
C VAL A 129 -4.83 -12.15 4.25
N THR A 130 -4.62 -10.86 3.98
CA THR A 130 -4.24 -10.36 2.67
C THR A 130 -3.08 -9.38 2.79
N ILE A 131 -1.93 -9.72 2.23
CA ILE A 131 -0.73 -8.88 2.27
C ILE A 131 -0.34 -8.45 0.85
N GLY A 132 -0.17 -7.15 0.65
CA GLY A 132 0.35 -6.58 -0.58
C GLY A 132 1.89 -6.52 -0.59
N SER A 133 2.50 -6.74 -1.74
CA SER A 133 3.94 -6.51 -1.94
C SER A 133 4.23 -6.30 -3.43
N ALA A 134 5.10 -5.35 -3.76
CA ALA A 134 5.50 -5.12 -5.15
C ALA A 134 6.69 -5.97 -5.57
N VAL A 135 7.65 -6.22 -4.67
CA VAL A 135 8.92 -6.84 -5.02
C VAL A 135 9.24 -8.11 -4.22
N GLY A 136 8.36 -8.49 -3.29
CA GLY A 136 8.57 -9.69 -2.49
C GLY A 136 9.82 -9.59 -1.60
N ALA A 137 10.42 -10.72 -1.26
CA ALA A 137 11.64 -10.80 -0.47
C ALA A 137 12.91 -10.65 -1.33
N THR A 138 12.90 -9.72 -2.29
CA THR A 138 14.01 -9.54 -3.26
C THR A 138 15.34 -9.25 -2.58
N THR A 139 15.34 -8.47 -1.48
CA THR A 139 16.58 -8.15 -0.73
C THR A 139 17.17 -9.40 -0.09
N GLY A 140 16.36 -10.16 0.65
CA GLY A 140 16.82 -11.42 1.26
C GLY A 140 17.26 -12.46 0.23
N LEU A 141 16.54 -12.51 -0.91
CA LEU A 141 16.91 -13.41 -2.01
C LEU A 141 18.24 -13.02 -2.67
N ASP A 142 18.51 -11.71 -2.85
CA ASP A 142 19.79 -11.22 -3.39
C ASP A 142 20.95 -11.56 -2.47
N ASP A 143 20.78 -11.35 -1.16
CA ASP A 143 21.81 -11.69 -0.16
C ASP A 143 22.14 -13.18 -0.16
N GLU A 144 21.13 -14.05 -0.18
CA GLU A 144 21.34 -15.51 -0.21
C GLU A 144 21.89 -16.00 -1.55
N TYR A 145 21.50 -15.36 -2.67
CA TYR A 145 22.05 -15.67 -3.98
C TYR A 145 23.57 -15.42 -4.03
N ARG A 146 24.05 -14.37 -3.38
CA ARG A 146 25.50 -14.10 -3.26
C ARG A 146 26.23 -15.20 -2.55
N VAL A 147 25.64 -15.76 -1.49
CA VAL A 147 26.23 -16.88 -0.75
C VAL A 147 26.35 -18.13 -1.64
N VAL A 148 25.24 -18.55 -2.26
CA VAL A 148 25.23 -19.81 -3.06
C VAL A 148 25.95 -19.70 -4.40
N SER A 149 26.25 -18.50 -4.87
CA SER A 149 26.99 -18.24 -6.12
C SER A 149 28.43 -17.78 -5.90
N ASP A 150 28.91 -17.71 -4.68
CA ASP A 150 30.22 -17.13 -4.31
C ASP A 150 30.38 -15.73 -4.95
N ASP A 151 29.45 -14.81 -4.63
CA ASP A 151 29.38 -13.46 -5.24
C ASP A 151 29.32 -13.49 -6.78
N GLY A 152 28.59 -14.45 -7.34
CA GLY A 152 28.44 -14.58 -8.80
C GLY A 152 29.65 -15.14 -9.53
N ARG A 153 30.62 -15.72 -8.81
CA ARG A 153 31.81 -16.36 -9.42
C ARG A 153 31.53 -17.75 -9.97
N LEU A 154 30.48 -18.40 -9.49
CA LEU A 154 30.07 -19.73 -9.93
C LEU A 154 29.02 -19.63 -11.03
N ASP A 155 29.22 -20.35 -12.14
CA ASP A 155 28.20 -20.45 -13.22
C ASP A 155 26.95 -21.21 -12.77
N LEU A 156 27.14 -22.15 -11.83
CA LEU A 156 26.05 -22.90 -11.17
C LEU A 156 26.11 -22.65 -9.67
N VAL A 157 24.96 -22.37 -9.08
CA VAL A 157 24.85 -22.18 -7.65
C VAL A 157 25.11 -23.47 -6.90
N ASP A 158 25.82 -23.38 -5.79
CA ASP A 158 26.03 -24.52 -4.89
C ASP A 158 24.93 -24.55 -3.82
N HIS A 159 23.95 -25.43 -4.01
CA HIS A 159 22.80 -25.56 -3.11
C HIS A 159 23.18 -26.06 -1.70
N THR A 160 24.39 -26.59 -1.49
CA THR A 160 24.83 -27.05 -0.16
C THR A 160 25.03 -25.90 0.82
N TYR A 161 25.22 -24.68 0.33
CA TYR A 161 25.29 -23.45 1.11
C TYR A 161 23.95 -22.75 1.30
N ALA A 162 22.88 -23.23 0.64
CA ALA A 162 21.57 -22.63 0.76
C ALA A 162 20.97 -22.85 2.16
N PRO A 163 20.44 -21.78 2.83
CA PRO A 163 19.75 -21.95 4.11
C PRO A 163 18.42 -22.66 3.91
N GLN A 164 17.94 -23.35 4.94
CA GLN A 164 16.65 -24.05 4.90
C GLN A 164 15.46 -23.14 4.59
N HIS A 165 15.62 -21.84 4.84
CA HIS A 165 14.55 -20.85 4.67
C HIS A 165 14.58 -20.13 3.32
N LEU A 166 15.50 -20.47 2.42
CA LEU A 166 15.59 -19.84 1.10
C LEU A 166 14.27 -19.94 0.31
N TYR A 167 13.53 -21.06 0.50
CA TYR A 167 12.21 -21.21 -0.11
C TYR A 167 11.24 -20.09 0.29
N ASN A 168 11.26 -19.64 1.55
CA ASN A 168 10.37 -18.57 2.03
C ASN A 168 10.68 -17.22 1.37
N TYR A 169 11.95 -16.97 1.02
CA TYR A 169 12.33 -15.75 0.30
C TYR A 169 11.95 -15.81 -1.18
N PHE A 170 11.93 -17.01 -1.75
CA PHE A 170 11.61 -17.22 -3.16
C PHE A 170 10.11 -17.10 -3.47
N VAL A 171 9.23 -17.45 -2.52
CA VAL A 171 7.78 -17.47 -2.74
C VAL A 171 7.07 -16.30 -2.06
N PRO A 172 6.45 -15.36 -2.81
CA PRO A 172 5.77 -14.20 -2.21
C PRO A 172 4.65 -14.58 -1.22
N SER A 173 4.03 -15.77 -1.39
CA SER A 173 2.99 -16.27 -0.47
C SER A 173 3.47 -16.43 0.97
N SER A 174 4.79 -16.45 1.21
CA SER A 174 5.34 -16.48 2.58
C SER A 174 4.88 -15.31 3.43
N PHE A 175 4.65 -14.12 2.88
CA PHE A 175 4.20 -12.96 3.63
C PHE A 175 2.83 -13.19 4.29
N SER A 176 1.84 -13.65 3.52
CA SER A 176 0.52 -13.95 4.08
C SER A 176 0.56 -15.16 5.02
N ALA A 177 1.40 -16.17 4.73
CA ALA A 177 1.55 -17.35 5.57
C ALA A 177 2.19 -17.00 6.93
N GLU A 178 3.27 -16.20 6.97
CA GLU A 178 3.92 -15.77 8.20
C GLU A 178 2.98 -14.92 9.08
N VAL A 179 2.21 -14.03 8.48
CA VAL A 179 1.20 -13.27 9.19
C VAL A 179 0.08 -14.20 9.71
N ALA A 180 -0.43 -15.12 8.87
CA ALA A 180 -1.46 -16.07 9.29
C ALA A 180 -1.01 -16.93 10.48
N TRP A 181 0.22 -17.44 10.47
CA TRP A 181 0.80 -18.17 11.62
C TRP A 181 0.94 -17.27 12.85
N ALA A 182 1.36 -16.02 12.67
CA ALA A 182 1.56 -15.10 13.78
C ALA A 182 0.26 -14.72 14.51
N VAL A 183 -0.87 -14.75 13.79
CA VAL A 183 -2.19 -14.35 14.32
C VAL A 183 -3.16 -15.52 14.52
N GLY A 184 -2.82 -16.75 14.06
CA GLY A 184 -3.67 -17.92 14.16
C GLY A 184 -4.86 -17.91 13.20
N ALA A 185 -4.72 -17.28 12.03
CA ALA A 185 -5.74 -17.25 10.98
C ALA A 185 -5.67 -18.52 10.10
N GLU A 186 -6.79 -19.19 9.89
CA GLU A 186 -6.94 -20.40 9.05
C GLU A 186 -7.90 -20.17 7.86
N GLY A 187 -8.40 -18.96 7.68
CA GLY A 187 -9.25 -18.56 6.57
C GLY A 187 -8.44 -18.24 5.30
N PRO A 188 -9.03 -17.50 4.35
CA PRO A 188 -8.36 -17.12 3.11
C PRO A 188 -7.04 -16.38 3.38
N ALA A 189 -5.94 -16.85 2.78
CA ALA A 189 -4.63 -16.21 2.88
C ALA A 189 -4.07 -15.93 1.48
N THR A 190 -3.84 -14.66 1.15
CA THR A 190 -3.50 -14.22 -0.21
C THR A 190 -2.42 -13.16 -0.20
N VAL A 191 -1.58 -13.16 -1.23
CA VAL A 191 -0.68 -12.05 -1.55
C VAL A 191 -1.16 -11.34 -2.81
N VAL A 192 -1.23 -10.01 -2.77
CA VAL A 192 -1.59 -9.14 -3.90
C VAL A 192 -0.36 -8.40 -4.39
N SER A 193 -0.06 -8.49 -5.68
CA SER A 193 1.06 -7.78 -6.29
C SER A 193 0.61 -7.01 -7.55
N THR A 194 0.39 -5.72 -7.36
CA THR A 194 -0.03 -4.75 -8.39
C THR A 194 0.92 -3.54 -8.42
N GLY A 195 2.21 -3.79 -8.18
CA GLY A 195 3.22 -2.74 -8.08
C GLY A 195 2.93 -1.79 -6.92
N CYS A 196 3.04 -0.47 -7.17
CA CYS A 196 2.87 0.52 -6.10
C CYS A 196 1.43 0.64 -5.57
N THR A 197 0.43 -0.01 -6.19
CA THR A 197 -0.96 -0.04 -5.69
C THR A 197 -1.25 -1.25 -4.79
N SER A 198 -0.29 -2.17 -4.62
CA SER A 198 -0.49 -3.43 -3.87
C SER A 198 -1.10 -3.23 -2.49
N GLY A 199 -0.74 -2.14 -1.79
CA GLY A 199 -1.25 -1.83 -0.46
C GLY A 199 -2.73 -1.46 -0.46
N ILE A 200 -3.19 -0.65 -1.40
CA ILE A 200 -4.61 -0.31 -1.56
C ILE A 200 -5.38 -1.54 -2.02
N ASP A 201 -4.83 -2.27 -3.01
CA ASP A 201 -5.52 -3.40 -3.63
C ASP A 201 -5.65 -4.61 -2.68
N SER A 202 -4.66 -4.85 -1.81
CA SER A 202 -4.75 -5.90 -0.79
C SER A 202 -5.83 -5.60 0.25
N VAL A 203 -5.93 -4.35 0.70
CA VAL A 203 -7.00 -3.92 1.61
C VAL A 203 -8.36 -3.98 0.91
N GLY A 204 -8.45 -3.53 -0.35
CA GLY A 204 -9.67 -3.63 -1.16
C GLY A 204 -10.15 -5.07 -1.33
N HIS A 205 -9.23 -6.00 -1.65
CA HIS A 205 -9.56 -7.43 -1.74
C HIS A 205 -10.07 -8.01 -0.42
N ALA A 206 -9.47 -7.63 0.69
CA ALA A 206 -9.94 -8.06 2.02
C ALA A 206 -11.34 -7.54 2.34
N VAL A 207 -11.65 -6.30 1.94
CA VAL A 207 -13.01 -5.73 2.07
C VAL A 207 -14.04 -6.56 1.31
N GLU A 208 -13.72 -6.96 0.08
CA GLU A 208 -14.63 -7.80 -0.72
C GLU A 208 -14.89 -9.15 -0.06
N LEU A 209 -13.87 -9.82 0.50
CA LEU A 209 -14.05 -11.09 1.21
C LEU A 209 -14.97 -10.98 2.43
N ILE A 210 -14.93 -9.84 3.16
CA ILE A 210 -15.88 -9.59 4.26
C ILE A 210 -17.27 -9.30 3.70
N ARG A 211 -17.41 -8.46 2.67
CA ARG A 211 -18.70 -8.11 2.05
C ARG A 211 -19.43 -9.32 1.48
N GLU A 212 -18.70 -10.23 0.85
CA GLU A 212 -19.23 -11.49 0.33
C GLU A 212 -19.57 -12.51 1.42
N GLY A 213 -19.15 -12.27 2.66
CA GLY A 213 -19.35 -13.16 3.78
C GLY A 213 -18.42 -14.38 3.78
N THR A 214 -17.33 -14.35 3.06
CA THR A 214 -16.28 -15.38 3.08
C THR A 214 -15.46 -15.32 4.35
N ALA A 215 -15.18 -14.12 4.86
CA ALA A 215 -14.52 -13.88 6.14
C ALA A 215 -15.37 -12.95 7.03
N ASP A 216 -15.12 -12.99 8.33
CA ASP A 216 -15.69 -12.06 9.31
C ASP A 216 -14.63 -11.05 9.80
N VAL A 217 -13.38 -11.47 9.82
CA VAL A 217 -12.21 -10.65 10.16
C VAL A 217 -11.14 -10.84 9.10
N MET A 218 -10.52 -9.74 8.65
CA MET A 218 -9.36 -9.78 7.78
C MET A 218 -8.20 -8.99 8.39
N ILE A 219 -7.03 -9.61 8.39
CA ILE A 219 -5.77 -8.93 8.67
C ILE A 219 -5.19 -8.54 7.32
N ALA A 220 -5.23 -7.25 6.99
CA ALA A 220 -4.96 -6.78 5.64
C ALA A 220 -4.01 -5.58 5.62
N GLY A 221 -3.13 -5.54 4.66
CA GLY A 221 -2.16 -4.47 4.50
C GLY A 221 -1.08 -4.81 3.48
N ALA A 222 0.08 -4.19 3.60
CA ALA A 222 1.19 -4.45 2.69
C ALA A 222 2.55 -4.23 3.35
N THR A 223 3.58 -4.82 2.75
CA THR A 223 4.95 -4.75 3.21
C THR A 223 5.92 -4.77 2.04
N ASP A 224 6.96 -3.94 2.08
CA ASP A 224 8.14 -4.05 1.22
C ASP A 224 9.39 -3.51 1.95
N ALA A 225 10.53 -4.18 1.75
CA ALA A 225 11.85 -3.75 2.19
C ALA A 225 12.81 -3.75 0.99
N PRO A 226 12.61 -2.82 0.02
CA PRO A 226 13.23 -2.92 -1.29
C PRO A 226 14.61 -2.25 -1.40
N ILE A 227 15.16 -1.69 -0.30
CA ILE A 227 16.40 -0.91 -0.36
C ILE A 227 17.60 -1.88 -0.46
N SER A 228 17.95 -2.22 -1.69
CA SER A 228 19.03 -3.15 -2.04
C SER A 228 19.72 -2.73 -3.34
N PRO A 229 20.96 -3.21 -3.61
CA PRO A 229 21.68 -2.89 -4.84
C PRO A 229 20.91 -3.27 -6.11
N ILE A 230 20.27 -4.44 -6.15
CA ILE A 230 19.52 -4.88 -7.33
C ILE A 230 18.29 -4.00 -7.59
N THR A 231 17.57 -3.61 -6.55
CA THR A 231 16.40 -2.71 -6.69
C THR A 231 16.85 -1.32 -7.16
N MET A 232 17.92 -0.78 -6.59
CA MET A 232 18.47 0.50 -7.04
C MET A 232 18.91 0.44 -8.51
N ALA A 233 19.56 -0.64 -8.93
CA ALA A 233 19.95 -0.83 -10.34
C ALA A 233 18.72 -0.85 -11.27
N CYS A 234 17.64 -1.53 -10.89
CA CYS A 234 16.40 -1.58 -11.68
C CYS A 234 15.81 -0.18 -11.90
N PHE A 235 15.69 0.63 -10.83
CA PHE A 235 15.09 1.96 -10.94
C PHE A 235 16.03 3.01 -11.53
N ASP A 236 17.34 2.90 -11.34
CA ASP A 236 18.33 3.76 -12.00
C ASP A 236 18.38 3.52 -13.50
N ALA A 237 18.21 2.27 -13.96
CA ALA A 237 18.16 1.93 -15.38
C ALA A 237 17.05 2.68 -16.13
N ILE A 238 15.91 2.90 -15.49
CA ILE A 238 14.77 3.67 -16.03
C ILE A 238 14.74 5.13 -15.57
N LYS A 239 15.73 5.56 -14.78
CA LYS A 239 15.87 6.92 -14.24
C LYS A 239 14.65 7.40 -13.45
N ALA A 240 14.00 6.51 -12.70
CA ALA A 240 12.79 6.80 -11.95
C ALA A 240 13.06 7.45 -10.58
N THR A 241 14.22 7.13 -9.96
CA THR A 241 14.66 7.68 -8.68
C THR A 241 15.27 9.08 -8.82
N THR A 242 15.26 9.86 -7.74
CA THR A 242 15.89 11.19 -7.73
C THR A 242 17.42 11.09 -7.81
N SER A 243 18.04 12.09 -8.41
CA SER A 243 19.52 12.27 -8.39
C SER A 243 19.98 13.39 -7.45
N ARG A 244 19.08 13.89 -6.58
CA ARG A 244 19.39 14.93 -5.59
C ARG A 244 20.08 14.31 -4.38
N ASN A 245 21.37 14.06 -4.48
CA ASN A 245 22.19 13.38 -3.47
C ASN A 245 22.85 14.34 -2.48
N ASP A 246 22.93 15.60 -2.83
CA ASP A 246 23.55 16.69 -2.05
C ASP A 246 22.66 17.23 -0.93
N ASP A 247 21.36 16.96 -1.00
CA ASP A 247 20.37 17.37 -0.01
C ASP A 247 19.36 16.23 0.22
N PRO A 248 19.78 15.15 0.90
CA PRO A 248 18.97 13.95 1.03
C PRO A 248 17.68 14.15 1.83
N GLU A 249 17.67 15.03 2.84
CA GLU A 249 16.47 15.31 3.66
C GLU A 249 15.33 15.92 2.80
N HIS A 250 15.66 16.70 1.79
CA HIS A 250 14.68 17.37 0.93
C HIS A 250 14.65 16.78 -0.48
N ALA A 251 15.11 15.55 -0.67
CA ALA A 251 15.18 14.92 -1.99
C ALA A 251 13.82 14.46 -2.52
N SER A 252 12.89 14.04 -1.66
CA SER A 252 11.51 13.67 -2.02
C SER A 252 10.63 14.91 -2.10
N ARG A 253 10.20 15.30 -3.33
CA ARG A 253 9.54 16.59 -3.63
C ARG A 253 8.30 16.44 -4.50
N PRO A 254 7.26 15.73 -4.07
CA PRO A 254 6.01 15.67 -4.84
C PRO A 254 5.48 17.06 -5.17
N PHE A 255 4.98 17.24 -6.40
CA PHE A 255 4.37 18.46 -6.93
C PHE A 255 5.27 19.70 -7.01
N ASP A 256 6.52 19.62 -6.53
CA ASP A 256 7.49 20.71 -6.65
C ASP A 256 8.04 20.80 -8.09
N GLY A 257 8.21 22.02 -8.60
CA GLY A 257 8.71 22.28 -9.95
C GLY A 257 10.13 21.76 -10.19
N THR A 258 10.91 21.57 -9.12
CA THR A 258 12.30 21.07 -9.18
C THR A 258 12.42 19.56 -8.94
N ARG A 259 11.31 18.83 -8.79
CA ARG A 259 11.32 17.37 -8.62
C ARG A 259 11.93 16.65 -9.82
N ASN A 260 12.60 15.55 -9.58
CA ASN A 260 13.31 14.81 -10.64
C ASN A 260 13.29 13.27 -10.46
N GLY A 261 12.36 12.76 -9.67
CA GLY A 261 12.20 11.34 -9.37
C GLY A 261 11.79 11.10 -7.92
N PHE A 262 11.43 9.87 -7.59
CA PHE A 262 11.06 9.50 -6.23
C PHE A 262 12.30 9.12 -5.39
N VAL A 263 12.14 9.12 -4.07
CA VAL A 263 13.10 8.53 -3.12
C VAL A 263 12.57 7.17 -2.71
N LEU A 264 13.38 6.11 -2.89
CA LEU A 264 13.01 4.76 -2.45
C LEU A 264 12.86 4.71 -0.93
N GLY A 265 11.83 4.04 -0.44
CA GLY A 265 11.59 3.81 0.98
C GLY A 265 11.29 2.34 1.25
N GLU A 266 11.07 2.02 2.51
CA GLU A 266 10.62 0.70 2.97
C GLU A 266 9.57 0.86 4.08
N GLY A 267 8.88 -0.22 4.43
CA GLY A 267 7.93 -0.21 5.54
C GLY A 267 6.78 -1.18 5.37
N SER A 268 5.83 -1.09 6.29
CA SER A 268 4.61 -1.90 6.31
C SER A 268 3.50 -1.14 7.04
N ALA A 269 2.27 -1.32 6.60
CA ALA A 269 1.09 -1.06 7.44
C ALA A 269 0.09 -2.20 7.27
N VAL A 270 -0.47 -2.64 8.39
CA VAL A 270 -1.45 -3.71 8.46
C VAL A 270 -2.61 -3.27 9.33
N PHE A 271 -3.81 -3.69 8.96
CA PHE A 271 -5.07 -3.32 9.59
C PHE A 271 -5.84 -4.55 10.04
N VAL A 272 -6.62 -4.39 11.11
CA VAL A 272 -7.73 -5.29 11.44
C VAL A 272 -8.98 -4.72 10.80
N LEU A 273 -9.59 -5.49 9.90
CA LEU A 273 -10.85 -5.18 9.23
C LEU A 273 -11.96 -6.07 9.76
N GLU A 274 -13.09 -5.46 10.09
CA GLU A 274 -14.27 -6.15 10.60
C GLU A 274 -15.55 -5.62 9.95
N GLU A 275 -16.60 -6.44 10.01
CA GLU A 275 -17.95 -5.96 9.71
C GLU A 275 -18.39 -4.94 10.78
N LEU A 276 -18.99 -3.82 10.35
CA LEU A 276 -19.35 -2.68 11.21
C LEU A 276 -20.20 -3.06 12.44
N ASP A 277 -21.26 -3.86 12.24
CA ASP A 277 -22.13 -4.24 13.35
C ASP A 277 -21.42 -5.19 14.33
N SER A 278 -20.45 -5.99 13.84
CA SER A 278 -19.59 -6.82 14.69
C SER A 278 -18.68 -5.95 15.56
N ALA A 279 -18.01 -4.98 14.94
CA ALA A 279 -17.16 -4.03 15.65
C ALA A 279 -17.93 -3.24 16.70
N ARG A 280 -19.13 -2.75 16.37
CA ARG A 280 -20.02 -2.04 17.30
C ARG A 280 -20.49 -2.90 18.48
N ARG A 281 -20.88 -4.18 18.22
CA ARG A 281 -21.33 -5.09 19.28
C ARG A 281 -20.26 -5.35 20.36
N ARG A 282 -18.98 -5.38 19.97
CA ARG A 282 -17.87 -5.55 20.91
C ARG A 282 -17.35 -4.23 21.50
N GLY A 283 -17.88 -3.08 21.06
CA GLY A 283 -17.45 -1.76 21.53
C GLY A 283 -16.06 -1.37 21.00
N ALA A 284 -15.69 -1.81 19.78
CA ALA A 284 -14.42 -1.50 19.19
C ALA A 284 -14.26 0.01 18.94
N HIS A 285 -13.02 0.50 19.06
CA HIS A 285 -12.65 1.74 18.39
C HIS A 285 -12.72 1.55 16.88
N ILE A 286 -13.32 2.50 16.16
CA ILE A 286 -13.45 2.46 14.72
C ILE A 286 -12.76 3.70 14.14
N TYR A 287 -11.64 3.50 13.47
CA TYR A 287 -10.88 4.56 12.81
C TYR A 287 -11.63 5.14 11.62
N ALA A 288 -12.09 4.28 10.74
CA ALA A 288 -12.84 4.64 9.53
C ALA A 288 -13.59 3.44 8.97
N GLU A 289 -14.59 3.71 8.14
CA GLU A 289 -15.19 2.76 7.21
C GLU A 289 -14.46 2.83 5.87
N ILE A 290 -14.21 1.69 5.26
CA ILE A 290 -13.78 1.61 3.85
C ILE A 290 -15.07 1.62 3.01
N ALA A 291 -15.46 2.82 2.60
CA ALA A 291 -16.75 3.06 1.96
C ALA A 291 -16.77 2.63 0.49
N GLY A 292 -15.67 2.82 -0.22
CA GLY A 292 -15.55 2.44 -1.64
C GLY A 292 -14.12 2.13 -2.04
N TYR A 293 -13.97 1.25 -3.03
CA TYR A 293 -12.69 0.84 -3.60
C TYR A 293 -12.83 0.54 -5.09
N ALA A 294 -11.86 0.94 -5.88
CA ALA A 294 -11.79 0.53 -7.28
C ALA A 294 -10.34 0.47 -7.78
N SER A 295 -10.10 -0.45 -8.71
CA SER A 295 -8.83 -0.57 -9.42
C SER A 295 -9.04 -0.56 -10.93
N ARG A 296 -8.09 0.02 -11.66
CA ARG A 296 -8.06 0.09 -13.13
C ARG A 296 -6.66 -0.20 -13.65
N CYS A 297 -6.58 -0.57 -14.92
CA CYS A 297 -5.30 -0.70 -15.64
C CYS A 297 -5.35 0.16 -16.90
N ASN A 298 -4.26 0.90 -17.18
CA ASN A 298 -4.22 1.76 -18.36
C ASN A 298 -3.97 1.01 -19.67
N ALA A 299 -3.47 -0.23 -19.61
CA ALA A 299 -3.12 -1.06 -20.78
C ALA A 299 -2.38 -0.26 -21.88
N PHE A 300 -1.50 0.66 -21.47
CA PHE A 300 -0.87 1.63 -22.36
C PHE A 300 0.64 1.43 -22.47
N HIS A 301 1.34 1.39 -21.34
CA HIS A 301 2.79 1.27 -21.28
C HIS A 301 3.22 0.73 -19.92
N MET A 302 4.36 0.00 -19.87
CA MET A 302 4.85 -0.62 -18.64
C MET A 302 5.19 0.37 -17.51
N THR A 303 5.57 1.61 -17.84
CA THR A 303 5.90 2.66 -16.86
C THR A 303 5.27 4.01 -17.19
N GLY A 304 4.69 4.15 -18.39
CA GLY A 304 4.13 5.40 -18.88
C GLY A 304 2.67 5.59 -18.45
N LEU A 305 2.31 6.84 -18.19
CA LEU A 305 0.97 7.28 -17.85
C LEU A 305 0.40 8.16 -18.97
N ARG A 306 -0.91 8.12 -19.18
CA ARG A 306 -1.58 9.05 -20.09
C ARG A 306 -1.68 10.42 -19.44
N PRO A 307 -1.36 11.51 -20.17
CA PRO A 307 -1.36 12.85 -19.56
C PRO A 307 -2.73 13.33 -19.06
N ASP A 308 -3.80 12.77 -19.61
CA ASP A 308 -5.19 13.18 -19.33
C ASP A 308 -5.75 12.61 -18.00
N GLY A 309 -5.05 11.71 -17.33
CA GLY A 309 -5.44 11.20 -16.00
C GLY A 309 -6.67 10.29 -15.99
N ARG A 310 -7.19 9.90 -17.14
CA ARG A 310 -8.54 9.27 -17.24
C ARG A 310 -8.68 7.94 -16.50
N GLU A 311 -7.64 7.09 -16.48
CA GLU A 311 -7.72 5.79 -15.83
C GLU A 311 -7.82 5.92 -14.30
N MET A 312 -7.06 6.85 -13.73
CA MET A 312 -7.17 7.18 -12.30
C MET A 312 -8.49 7.87 -12.00
N ALA A 313 -8.93 8.80 -12.86
CA ALA A 313 -10.24 9.44 -12.71
C ALA A 313 -11.39 8.44 -12.74
N GLU A 314 -11.31 7.42 -13.60
CA GLU A 314 -12.29 6.33 -13.65
C GLU A 314 -12.27 5.51 -12.35
N ALA A 315 -11.07 5.18 -11.82
CA ALA A 315 -10.96 4.49 -10.54
C ALA A 315 -11.58 5.32 -9.40
N ILE A 316 -11.31 6.63 -9.36
CA ILE A 316 -11.90 7.55 -8.38
C ILE A 316 -13.42 7.59 -8.50
N THR A 317 -13.96 7.76 -9.72
CA THR A 317 -15.40 7.83 -9.95
C THR A 317 -16.11 6.56 -9.46
N VAL A 318 -15.56 5.38 -9.79
CA VAL A 318 -16.15 4.11 -9.36
C VAL A 318 -16.05 3.92 -7.84
N ALA A 319 -14.95 4.33 -7.21
CA ALA A 319 -14.81 4.27 -5.74
C ALA A 319 -15.82 5.20 -5.04
N LEU A 320 -16.09 6.39 -5.60
CA LEU A 320 -17.11 7.31 -5.12
C LEU A 320 -18.54 6.74 -5.30
N ASP A 321 -18.83 6.15 -6.46
CA ASP A 321 -20.11 5.49 -6.73
C ASP A 321 -20.38 4.35 -5.76
N GLU A 322 -19.37 3.52 -5.49
CA GLU A 322 -19.46 2.44 -4.50
C GLU A 322 -19.68 2.97 -3.09
N ALA A 323 -18.98 4.05 -2.72
CA ALA A 323 -19.17 4.76 -1.47
C ALA A 323 -20.53 5.49 -1.38
N ARG A 324 -21.25 5.64 -2.49
CA ARG A 324 -22.46 6.45 -2.62
C ARG A 324 -22.23 7.91 -2.18
N MET A 325 -21.08 8.44 -2.56
CA MET A 325 -20.66 9.80 -2.21
C MET A 325 -20.51 10.65 -3.47
N ASN A 326 -20.94 11.89 -3.37
CA ASN A 326 -20.66 12.89 -4.40
C ASN A 326 -19.21 13.39 -4.26
N PRO A 327 -18.58 13.91 -5.32
CA PRO A 327 -17.25 14.51 -5.26
C PRO A 327 -17.07 15.52 -4.13
N GLU A 328 -18.10 16.34 -3.87
CA GLU A 328 -18.11 17.37 -2.82
C GLU A 328 -18.05 16.82 -1.40
N SER A 329 -18.22 15.52 -1.26
CA SER A 329 -18.11 14.82 0.02
C SER A 329 -16.68 14.56 0.45
N ILE A 330 -15.70 14.68 -0.43
CA ILE A 330 -14.29 14.43 -0.11
C ILE A 330 -13.70 15.67 0.53
N ASP A 331 -13.20 15.52 1.76
CA ASP A 331 -12.62 16.60 2.54
C ASP A 331 -11.08 16.69 2.38
N TYR A 332 -10.42 15.59 2.01
CA TYR A 332 -8.97 15.51 1.84
C TYR A 332 -8.60 14.43 0.83
N ILE A 333 -7.55 14.66 0.06
CA ILE A 333 -6.96 13.68 -0.86
C ILE A 333 -5.54 13.35 -0.39
N ASN A 334 -5.31 12.08 -0.03
CA ASN A 334 -3.98 11.52 0.12
C ASN A 334 -3.53 11.03 -1.25
N ALA A 335 -2.66 11.79 -1.87
CA ALA A 335 -2.23 11.59 -3.25
C ALA A 335 -1.14 10.53 -3.37
N HIS A 336 -1.08 9.85 -4.53
CA HIS A 336 0.09 9.03 -4.84
C HIS A 336 1.37 9.89 -4.86
N GLY A 337 1.36 11.04 -5.52
CA GLY A 337 2.40 12.07 -5.43
C GLY A 337 3.81 11.51 -5.35
N SER A 338 4.29 10.82 -6.41
CA SER A 338 5.58 10.12 -6.38
C SER A 338 6.80 11.05 -6.45
N GLY A 339 6.62 12.32 -6.84
CA GLY A 339 7.72 13.23 -7.12
C GLY A 339 8.31 13.04 -8.53
N THR A 340 7.64 12.29 -9.40
CA THR A 340 7.98 12.25 -10.83
C THR A 340 7.13 13.25 -11.61
N LYS A 341 7.73 13.88 -12.61
CA LYS A 341 7.00 14.90 -13.41
C LYS A 341 5.75 14.33 -14.08
N GLN A 342 5.84 13.09 -14.58
CA GLN A 342 4.75 12.47 -15.30
C GLN A 342 3.58 12.11 -14.39
N ASN A 343 3.87 11.45 -13.24
CA ASN A 343 2.82 11.03 -12.32
C ASN A 343 2.07 12.21 -11.73
N ASP A 344 2.80 13.21 -11.22
CA ASP A 344 2.17 14.30 -10.47
C ASP A 344 1.24 15.15 -11.36
N ARG A 345 1.57 15.31 -12.65
CA ARG A 345 0.69 15.94 -13.64
C ARG A 345 -0.51 15.09 -14.03
N HIS A 346 -0.28 13.78 -14.25
CA HIS A 346 -1.34 12.81 -14.53
C HIS A 346 -2.39 12.80 -13.41
N GLU A 347 -1.92 12.77 -12.18
CA GLU A 347 -2.75 12.73 -10.97
C GLU A 347 -3.52 14.04 -10.78
N THR A 348 -2.87 15.21 -10.99
CA THR A 348 -3.55 16.53 -11.01
C THR A 348 -4.69 16.56 -12.03
N ALA A 349 -4.45 16.03 -13.24
CA ALA A 349 -5.50 15.96 -14.27
C ALA A 349 -6.63 15.01 -13.86
N ALA A 350 -6.31 13.87 -13.23
CA ALA A 350 -7.30 12.93 -12.74
C ALA A 350 -8.22 13.52 -11.66
N PHE A 351 -7.67 14.26 -10.70
CA PHE A 351 -8.47 14.93 -9.66
C PHE A 351 -9.43 15.96 -10.26
N LYS A 352 -8.94 16.79 -11.21
CA LYS A 352 -9.79 17.75 -11.90
C LYS A 352 -10.91 17.08 -12.71
N LEU A 353 -10.60 15.97 -13.36
CA LEU A 353 -11.57 15.23 -14.18
C LEU A 353 -12.64 14.56 -13.33
N SER A 354 -12.28 13.97 -12.19
CA SER A 354 -13.21 13.22 -11.33
C SER A 354 -13.97 14.08 -10.32
N LEU A 355 -13.34 15.16 -9.81
CA LEU A 355 -13.93 16.00 -8.76
C LEU A 355 -14.41 17.37 -9.27
N GLY A 356 -14.15 17.70 -10.53
CA GLY A 356 -14.54 18.98 -11.11
C GLY A 356 -13.98 20.18 -10.33
N ASP A 357 -14.81 21.22 -10.14
CA ASP A 357 -14.42 22.44 -9.41
C ASP A 357 -14.10 22.18 -7.93
N HIS A 358 -14.55 21.05 -7.36
CA HIS A 358 -14.27 20.70 -5.99
C HIS A 358 -12.78 20.36 -5.78
N ALA A 359 -12.08 19.85 -6.80
CA ALA A 359 -10.65 19.58 -6.75
C ALA A 359 -9.81 20.80 -6.32
N TYR A 360 -10.23 22.02 -6.70
CA TYR A 360 -9.54 23.26 -6.33
C TYR A 360 -9.79 23.73 -4.88
N ARG A 361 -10.72 23.10 -4.18
CA ARG A 361 -11.09 23.45 -2.80
C ARG A 361 -10.69 22.36 -1.81
N THR A 362 -10.36 21.17 -2.30
CA THR A 362 -9.99 20.02 -1.49
C THR A 362 -8.48 20.03 -1.26
N PRO A 363 -8.00 20.05 -0.01
CA PRO A 363 -6.58 19.89 0.26
C PRO A 363 -6.07 18.53 -0.23
N VAL A 364 -4.89 18.54 -0.85
CA VAL A 364 -4.18 17.37 -1.37
C VAL A 364 -2.80 17.33 -0.73
N SER A 365 -2.31 16.17 -0.30
CA SER A 365 -0.90 16.06 0.05
C SER A 365 -0.31 14.69 -0.25
N SER A 366 1.02 14.62 -0.35
CA SER A 366 1.75 13.36 -0.47
C SER A 366 2.71 13.19 0.69
N ILE A 367 2.45 12.17 1.51
CA ILE A 367 3.33 11.78 2.62
C ILE A 367 4.67 11.21 2.16
N LYS A 368 4.81 10.86 0.87
CA LYS A 368 6.08 10.42 0.29
C LYS A 368 7.16 11.50 0.37
N SER A 369 6.78 12.76 0.52
CA SER A 369 7.70 13.85 0.84
C SER A 369 8.47 13.61 2.15
N MET A 370 7.89 12.86 3.08
CA MET A 370 8.42 12.59 4.42
C MET A 370 9.01 11.18 4.57
N VAL A 371 8.31 10.16 4.05
CA VAL A 371 8.66 8.74 4.27
C VAL A 371 9.20 8.03 3.02
N GLY A 372 9.37 8.74 1.91
CA GLY A 372 9.77 8.12 0.64
C GLY A 372 8.69 7.23 0.04
N HIS A 373 9.07 6.44 -0.96
CA HIS A 373 8.20 5.53 -1.71
C HIS A 373 8.56 4.07 -1.44
N SER A 374 7.83 3.41 -0.56
CA SER A 374 8.02 2.02 -0.17
C SER A 374 7.33 1.02 -1.11
N LEU A 375 7.22 1.36 -2.39
CA LEU A 375 6.67 0.52 -3.46
C LEU A 375 5.27 -0.03 -3.11
N GLY A 376 5.11 -1.36 -2.99
CA GLY A 376 3.82 -1.95 -2.68
C GLY A 376 3.29 -1.63 -1.28
N ALA A 377 4.15 -1.40 -0.31
CA ALA A 377 3.75 -1.05 1.04
C ALA A 377 3.15 0.37 1.15
N ILE A 378 3.50 1.27 0.21
CA ILE A 378 3.14 2.69 0.37
C ILE A 378 1.64 2.92 0.44
N GLY A 379 0.84 2.18 -0.35
CA GLY A 379 -0.61 2.34 -0.35
C GLY A 379 -1.26 2.04 1.01
N SER A 380 -0.78 1.03 1.73
CA SER A 380 -1.26 0.75 3.08
C SER A 380 -0.74 1.79 4.10
N ILE A 381 0.49 2.28 3.97
CA ILE A 381 1.01 3.37 4.80
C ILE A 381 0.20 4.67 4.56
N GLU A 382 -0.25 4.92 3.33
CA GLU A 382 -1.14 6.03 2.97
C GLU A 382 -2.55 5.86 3.55
N ILE A 383 -3.09 4.64 3.60
CA ILE A 383 -4.33 4.34 4.33
C ILE A 383 -4.15 4.64 5.82
N ALA A 384 -3.03 4.22 6.45
CA ALA A 384 -2.76 4.55 7.85
C ALA A 384 -2.68 6.07 8.08
N ALA A 385 -2.01 6.82 7.22
CA ALA A 385 -1.97 8.29 7.29
C ALA A 385 -3.36 8.91 7.15
N SER A 386 -4.19 8.37 6.26
CA SER A 386 -5.55 8.84 5.99
C SER A 386 -6.49 8.64 7.17
N VAL A 387 -6.46 7.46 7.81
CA VAL A 387 -7.31 7.21 8.98
C VAL A 387 -6.87 8.03 10.19
N LEU A 388 -5.56 8.27 10.35
CA LEU A 388 -5.03 9.15 11.39
C LEU A 388 -5.36 10.63 11.12
N ALA A 389 -5.45 11.05 9.85
CA ALA A 389 -5.93 12.39 9.49
C ALA A 389 -7.42 12.58 9.85
N ILE A 390 -8.25 11.55 9.62
CA ILE A 390 -9.66 11.54 10.03
C ILE A 390 -9.75 11.66 11.56
N GLU A 391 -8.95 10.91 12.31
CA GLU A 391 -9.00 10.89 13.75
C GLU A 391 -8.55 12.22 14.37
N ASN A 392 -7.45 12.76 13.88
CA ASN A 392 -6.84 13.97 14.44
C ASN A 392 -7.37 15.28 13.85
N GLN A 393 -8.17 15.22 12.77
CA GLN A 393 -8.71 16.39 12.07
C GLN A 393 -7.60 17.36 11.59
N VAL A 394 -6.50 16.77 11.11
CA VAL A 394 -5.32 17.47 10.58
C VAL A 394 -4.90 16.83 9.28
N VAL A 395 -4.64 17.64 8.26
CA VAL A 395 -4.08 17.19 6.98
C VAL A 395 -2.56 17.31 7.03
N PRO A 396 -1.80 16.21 6.82
CA PRO A 396 -0.35 16.25 6.72
C PRO A 396 0.13 17.09 5.52
N PRO A 397 1.32 17.69 5.59
CA PRO A 397 1.82 18.49 4.49
C PRO A 397 2.46 17.64 3.39
N THR A 398 2.67 18.26 2.21
CA THR A 398 3.73 17.90 1.28
C THR A 398 5.00 18.64 1.73
N ALA A 399 5.85 17.99 2.52
CA ALA A 399 6.87 18.63 3.35
C ALA A 399 7.92 19.43 2.56
N ASN A 400 8.27 19.02 1.36
CA ASN A 400 9.36 19.62 0.56
C ASN A 400 8.84 20.41 -0.66
N LEU A 401 7.58 20.83 -0.63
CA LEU A 401 6.97 21.64 -1.70
C LEU A 401 7.27 23.11 -1.47
N HIS A 402 8.38 23.60 -2.02
CA HIS A 402 8.82 25.00 -1.93
C HIS A 402 8.44 25.82 -3.15
N THR A 403 8.48 25.21 -4.33
CA THR A 403 8.22 25.86 -5.61
C THR A 403 7.15 25.05 -6.37
N PRO A 404 5.86 25.40 -6.24
CA PRO A 404 4.79 24.68 -6.92
C PRO A 404 5.02 24.60 -8.44
N ASP A 405 4.79 23.41 -9.04
CA ASP A 405 4.79 23.27 -10.50
C ASP A 405 3.51 23.91 -11.06
N PRO A 406 3.58 24.84 -12.01
CA PRO A 406 2.40 25.45 -12.63
C PRO A 406 1.42 24.47 -13.27
N GLU A 407 1.87 23.27 -13.62
CA GLU A 407 1.00 22.20 -14.15
C GLU A 407 0.35 21.36 -13.04
N CYS A 408 0.74 21.60 -11.76
CA CYS A 408 0.15 21.02 -10.56
C CYS A 408 -0.44 22.16 -9.72
N ASP A 409 -1.60 22.68 -10.13
CA ASP A 409 -2.20 23.96 -9.67
C ASP A 409 -3.33 23.78 -8.64
N LEU A 410 -3.34 22.65 -7.89
CA LEU A 410 -4.26 22.40 -6.78
C LEU A 410 -3.62 22.83 -5.43
N ASP A 411 -4.38 22.73 -4.34
CA ASP A 411 -3.86 22.99 -2.98
C ASP A 411 -3.14 21.76 -2.43
N TYR A 412 -1.83 21.66 -2.64
CA TYR A 412 -1.00 20.52 -2.21
C TYR A 412 -0.48 20.64 -0.78
N VAL A 413 -1.08 21.43 0.08
CA VAL A 413 -0.73 21.62 1.49
C VAL A 413 0.79 21.76 1.69
N PRO A 414 1.41 22.85 1.22
CA PRO A 414 2.86 22.95 1.23
C PRO A 414 3.43 23.12 2.62
N LEU A 415 4.53 22.44 2.92
CA LEU A 415 5.46 22.59 4.05
C LEU A 415 4.91 22.27 5.45
N THR A 416 3.70 22.72 5.78
CA THR A 416 3.15 22.61 7.16
C THR A 416 1.78 21.96 7.16
N ALA A 417 1.53 21.10 8.16
CA ALA A 417 0.25 20.49 8.38
C ALA A 417 -0.82 21.54 8.68
N ARG A 418 -2.08 21.20 8.37
CA ARG A 418 -3.20 22.13 8.49
C ARG A 418 -4.33 21.48 9.26
N GLU A 419 -4.85 22.16 10.29
CA GLU A 419 -6.15 21.79 10.88
C GLU A 419 -7.23 21.88 9.81
N HIS A 420 -7.96 20.79 9.63
CA HIS A 420 -9.00 20.71 8.62
C HIS A 420 -10.02 19.65 9.01
N ARG A 421 -11.29 19.98 8.93
CA ARG A 421 -12.34 18.99 9.15
C ARG A 421 -12.26 17.93 8.07
N THR A 422 -11.98 16.69 8.50
CA THR A 422 -11.71 15.56 7.61
C THR A 422 -12.60 14.38 8.03
N ASP A 423 -13.77 14.27 7.43
CA ASP A 423 -14.71 13.18 7.68
C ASP A 423 -14.69 12.14 6.56
N ALA A 424 -14.20 12.49 5.36
CA ALA A 424 -13.95 11.55 4.27
C ALA A 424 -12.66 11.88 3.52
N VAL A 425 -11.86 10.85 3.29
CA VAL A 425 -10.58 10.91 2.59
C VAL A 425 -10.61 10.02 1.34
N LEU A 426 -10.14 10.56 0.24
CA LEU A 426 -9.81 9.81 -0.95
C LEU A 426 -8.30 9.51 -0.92
N THR A 427 -7.89 8.24 -0.91
CA THR A 427 -6.51 7.84 -1.13
C THR A 427 -6.37 7.16 -2.49
N VAL A 428 -5.31 7.47 -3.23
CA VAL A 428 -5.08 6.94 -4.58
C VAL A 428 -3.68 6.40 -4.74
N GLY A 429 -3.55 5.38 -5.58
CA GLY A 429 -2.30 4.76 -5.95
C GLY A 429 -2.12 4.70 -7.46
N SER A 430 -0.87 4.89 -7.93
CA SER A 430 -0.47 4.73 -9.32
C SER A 430 0.77 3.84 -9.40
N GLY A 431 0.68 2.73 -10.12
CA GLY A 431 1.72 1.72 -10.20
C GLY A 431 2.27 1.54 -11.62
N PHE A 432 3.56 1.25 -11.74
CA PHE A 432 4.11 0.70 -12.97
C PHE A 432 3.36 -0.56 -13.37
N GLY A 433 3.22 -0.80 -14.69
CA GLY A 433 2.26 -1.77 -15.23
C GLY A 433 0.93 -1.13 -15.61
N GLY A 434 0.70 0.13 -15.21
CA GLY A 434 -0.52 0.88 -15.52
C GLY A 434 -1.63 0.74 -14.49
N PHE A 435 -1.32 0.20 -13.30
CA PHE A 435 -2.27 0.04 -12.21
C PHE A 435 -2.65 1.40 -11.62
N GLN A 436 -3.95 1.61 -11.41
CA GLN A 436 -4.52 2.81 -10.81
C GLN A 436 -5.58 2.38 -9.82
N SER A 437 -5.42 2.74 -8.56
CA SER A 437 -6.36 2.35 -7.50
C SER A 437 -6.82 3.55 -6.69
N ALA A 438 -8.08 3.53 -6.27
CA ALA A 438 -8.70 4.55 -5.45
C ALA A 438 -9.49 3.90 -4.31
N MET A 439 -9.41 4.49 -3.12
CA MET A 439 -10.17 4.04 -1.95
C MET A 439 -10.75 5.25 -1.22
N VAL A 440 -12.01 5.17 -0.84
CA VAL A 440 -12.72 6.16 -0.03
C VAL A 440 -12.82 5.65 1.40
N LEU A 441 -12.24 6.42 2.32
CA LEU A 441 -12.29 6.20 3.76
C LEU A 441 -13.19 7.25 4.39
N ALA A 442 -14.10 6.87 5.28
CA ALA A 442 -15.04 7.82 5.88
C ALA A 442 -15.36 7.49 7.33
N ARG A 443 -15.77 8.48 8.10
CA ARG A 443 -16.35 8.24 9.42
C ARG A 443 -17.63 7.43 9.28
N PRO A 444 -17.81 6.34 10.06
CA PRO A 444 -18.93 5.41 9.87
C PRO A 444 -20.32 6.01 10.14
N ASP A 445 -20.40 7.12 10.86
CA ASP A 445 -21.66 7.81 11.21
C ASP A 445 -21.94 9.06 10.35
N ARG A 446 -21.14 9.26 9.28
CA ARG A 446 -21.41 10.32 8.33
C ARG A 446 -22.74 10.03 7.63
N SER A 447 -23.73 10.89 7.81
CA SER A 447 -24.97 10.81 7.03
C SER A 447 -24.66 11.03 5.55
N VAL A 448 -25.01 10.05 4.74
CA VAL A 448 -25.02 10.22 3.27
C VAL A 448 -26.09 11.27 2.95
N SER A 449 -25.66 12.50 2.66
CA SER A 449 -26.55 13.61 2.28
C SER A 449 -26.75 13.67 0.77
#